data_a5d609cee5af4a990690d95158926379
#
_entry.id   a5d609cee5af4a990690d95158926379
#
_cell.length_a   1.000
_cell.length_b   1.000
_cell.length_c   1.000
_cell.angle_alpha   90.00
_cell.angle_beta   90.00
_cell.angle_gamma   90.00
#
_symmetry.space_group_name_H-M   'P 1'
#
loop_
_entity.id
_entity.type
_entity.pdbx_description
1 polymer ?
#
loop_
_entity_poly.entity_id
_entity_poly.type
_entity_poly.pdbx_seq_one_letter_code
_entity_poly.pdbx_strand_id
1 'polypeptide(L)' 'MGALGFEGKAIDVMKLFFSQATYKVISVGNRSDLEEMNRAVAAHQISPVIDNVFAFEEAHSAYERLASQNVFGKVVIRN' A
#
# COMPACT_ATOMS: atom_id res chain seq x y z
N MET A 1 -7.67 -4.78 -4.48
CA MET A 1 -7.41 -5.64 -3.30
C MET A 1 -5.93 -5.56 -2.96
N GLY A 2 -5.61 -5.20 -1.74
CA GLY A 2 -4.22 -5.03 -1.30
C GLY A 2 -3.64 -6.30 -0.72
N ALA A 3 -2.31 -6.35 -0.61
CA ALA A 3 -1.60 -7.52 -0.09
C ALA A 3 -1.29 -7.44 1.41
N LEU A 4 -1.26 -6.25 1.98
CA LEU A 4 -1.05 -6.09 3.43
C LEU A 4 -2.27 -6.61 4.19
N GLY A 5 -2.04 -7.53 5.11
CA GLY A 5 -3.11 -8.12 5.89
C GLY A 5 -3.92 -9.20 5.16
N PHE A 6 -3.42 -9.68 4.04
CA PHE A 6 -4.08 -10.75 3.30
C PHE A 6 -3.99 -12.07 4.08
N GLU A 7 -5.14 -12.68 4.35
CA GLU A 7 -5.25 -13.93 5.11
C GLU A 7 -5.54 -15.13 4.20
N GLY A 8 -4.97 -15.21 3.06
CA GLY A 8 -4.94 -16.38 2.21
C GLY A 8 -6.25 -17.17 2.04
N LYS A 9 -7.38 -16.51 1.93
CA LYS A 9 -8.65 -17.19 1.71
C LYS A 9 -8.79 -17.62 0.27
N ALA A 10 -9.27 -18.84 0.06
CA ALA A 10 -9.53 -19.33 -1.28
C ALA A 10 -10.75 -18.64 -1.90
N ILE A 11 -10.76 -18.54 -3.22
CA ILE A 11 -11.90 -18.04 -3.98
C ILE A 11 -12.82 -19.22 -4.26
N ASP A 12 -14.13 -19.06 -3.97
CA ASP A 12 -15.13 -20.04 -4.32
C ASP A 12 -15.44 -19.94 -5.82
N VAL A 13 -15.01 -20.95 -6.57
CA VAL A 13 -15.14 -20.98 -8.03
C VAL A 13 -16.60 -20.91 -8.47
N MET A 14 -17.51 -21.55 -7.75
CA MET A 14 -18.94 -21.56 -8.11
C MET A 14 -19.55 -20.17 -7.92
N LYS A 15 -19.19 -19.47 -6.84
CA LYS A 15 -19.63 -18.09 -6.64
C LYS A 15 -19.10 -17.17 -7.73
N LEU A 16 -17.86 -17.37 -8.12
CA LEU A 16 -17.24 -16.60 -9.21
C LEU A 16 -17.99 -16.84 -10.54
N PHE A 17 -18.29 -18.11 -10.82
CA PHE A 17 -19.01 -18.50 -12.04
C PHE A 17 -20.39 -17.83 -12.13
N PHE A 18 -21.16 -17.89 -11.06
CA PHE A 18 -22.51 -17.32 -11.05
C PHE A 18 -22.53 -15.79 -10.99
N SER A 19 -21.45 -15.16 -10.54
CA SER A 19 -21.38 -13.70 -10.48
C SER A 19 -21.24 -13.05 -11.86
N GLN A 20 -20.82 -13.81 -12.86
CA GLN A 20 -20.50 -13.29 -14.20
C GLN A 20 -19.47 -12.18 -14.17
N ALA A 21 -18.61 -12.18 -13.15
CA ALA A 21 -17.57 -11.18 -12.98
C ALA A 21 -16.31 -11.52 -13.79
N THR A 22 -15.55 -10.51 -14.13
CA THR A 22 -14.22 -10.67 -14.73
C THR A 22 -13.18 -10.58 -13.62
N TYR A 23 -12.30 -11.58 -13.56
CA TYR A 23 -11.18 -11.60 -12.62
C TYR A 23 -9.88 -11.40 -13.38
N LYS A 24 -9.17 -10.32 -13.06
CA LYS A 24 -7.92 -9.99 -13.70
C LYS A 24 -6.85 -9.67 -12.65
N VAL A 25 -5.71 -10.33 -12.76
CA VAL A 25 -4.55 -10.03 -11.92
C VAL A 25 -3.81 -8.84 -12.52
N ILE A 26 -3.50 -7.87 -11.69
CA ILE A 26 -2.68 -6.72 -12.09
C ILE A 26 -1.44 -6.65 -11.21
N SER A 27 -0.37 -6.11 -11.75
CA SER A 27 0.84 -5.80 -10.99
C SER A 27 0.86 -4.33 -10.63
N VAL A 28 1.65 -4.03 -9.62
CA VAL A 28 1.96 -2.64 -9.27
C VAL A 28 2.96 -2.06 -10.28
N GLY A 29 3.37 -0.81 -10.08
CA GLY A 29 4.24 -0.12 -11.02
C GLY A 29 5.71 -0.58 -10.96
N ASN A 30 6.49 -0.07 -11.88
CA ASN A 30 7.92 -0.29 -11.98
C ASN A 30 8.70 0.98 -11.59
N ARG A 31 10.02 0.96 -11.78
CA ARG A 31 10.88 2.11 -11.45
C ARG A 31 10.51 3.37 -12.25
N SER A 32 10.26 3.23 -13.55
CA SER A 32 9.84 4.36 -14.38
C SER A 32 8.56 5.00 -13.88
N ASP A 33 7.60 4.18 -13.48
CA ASP A 33 6.33 4.66 -12.94
C ASP A 33 6.55 5.45 -11.66
N LEU A 34 7.43 4.97 -10.78
CA LEU A 34 7.77 5.68 -9.55
C LEU A 34 8.44 7.02 -9.84
N GLU A 35 9.38 7.06 -10.78
CA GLU A 35 10.07 8.28 -11.16
C GLU A 35 9.10 9.32 -11.74
N GLU A 36 8.17 8.88 -12.59
CA GLU A 36 7.15 9.75 -13.15
C GLU A 36 6.20 10.27 -12.07
N MET A 37 5.79 9.41 -11.15
CA MET A 37 4.96 9.79 -10.04
C MET A 37 5.66 10.84 -9.16
N ASN A 38 6.94 10.64 -8.87
CA ASN A 38 7.70 11.58 -8.06
C ASN A 38 7.80 12.95 -8.74
N ARG A 39 7.96 12.99 -10.06
CA ARG A 39 7.95 14.26 -10.80
C ARG A 39 6.60 14.95 -10.69
N ALA A 40 5.51 14.23 -10.82
CA ALA A 40 4.17 14.77 -10.69
C ALA A 40 3.89 15.31 -9.28
N VAL A 41 4.30 14.56 -8.26
CA VAL A 41 4.17 14.97 -6.86
C VAL A 41 4.92 16.27 -6.60
N ALA A 42 6.15 16.38 -7.10
CA ALA A 42 6.96 17.59 -6.94
C ALA A 42 6.37 18.77 -7.72
N ALA A 43 5.93 18.56 -8.96
CA ALA A 43 5.42 19.62 -9.82
C ALA A 43 4.11 20.23 -9.30
N HIS A 44 3.26 19.41 -8.71
CA HIS A 44 1.94 19.82 -8.21
C HIS A 44 1.89 20.01 -6.69
N GLN A 45 3.03 19.90 -6.01
CA GLN A 45 3.14 20.07 -4.55
C GLN A 45 2.15 19.18 -3.79
N ILE A 46 1.99 17.95 -4.25
CA ILE A 46 1.12 16.97 -3.60
C ILE A 46 1.80 16.49 -2.32
N SER A 47 1.07 16.56 -1.21
CA SER A 47 1.56 16.07 0.08
C SER A 47 0.76 14.86 0.51
N PRO A 48 1.39 13.69 0.68
CA PRO A 48 0.67 12.53 1.21
C PRO A 48 0.28 12.75 2.66
N VAL A 49 -0.79 12.09 3.08
CA VAL A 49 -1.18 12.06 4.48
C VAL A 49 -0.18 11.19 5.23
N ILE A 50 0.41 11.71 6.29
CA ILE A 50 1.38 10.99 7.12
C ILE A 50 0.73 10.66 8.45
N ASP A 51 0.65 9.35 8.77
CA ASP A 51 0.11 8.88 10.04
C ASP A 51 1.06 9.22 11.18
N ASN A 52 2.33 8.87 11.02
CA ASN A 52 3.33 9.09 12.04
C ASN A 52 4.73 9.09 11.45
N VAL A 53 5.64 9.85 12.08
CA VAL A 53 7.05 9.92 11.70
C VAL A 53 7.86 9.35 12.86
N PHE A 54 8.70 8.35 12.59
CA PHE A 54 9.59 7.74 13.57
C PHE A 54 11.03 8.09 13.26
N ALA A 55 11.84 8.27 14.30
CA ALA A 55 13.30 8.37 14.13
C ALA A 55 13.85 7.02 13.68
N PHE A 56 15.03 7.01 13.07
CA PHE A 56 15.65 5.77 12.59
C PHE A 56 15.82 4.74 13.70
N GLU A 57 16.18 5.19 14.90
CA GLU A 57 16.34 4.31 16.07
C GLU A 57 15.03 3.67 16.51
N GLU A 58 13.90 4.21 16.08
CA GLU A 58 12.57 3.71 16.40
C GLU A 58 11.96 2.90 15.24
N ALA A 59 12.79 2.42 14.31
CA ALA A 59 12.30 1.69 13.14
C ALA A 59 11.43 0.49 13.50
N HIS A 60 11.79 -0.22 14.57
CA HIS A 60 10.99 -1.36 15.04
C HIS A 60 9.56 -0.94 15.39
N SER A 61 9.41 0.18 16.10
CA SER A 61 8.09 0.73 16.43
C SER A 61 7.31 1.15 15.19
N ALA A 62 8.00 1.67 14.17
CA ALA A 62 7.38 2.03 12.90
C ALA A 62 6.80 0.81 12.19
N TYR A 63 7.54 -0.29 12.16
CA TYR A 63 7.04 -1.54 11.57
C TYR A 63 5.89 -2.14 12.36
N GLU A 64 5.93 -2.07 13.69
CA GLU A 64 4.80 -2.49 14.52
C GLU A 64 3.55 -1.68 14.22
N ARG A 65 3.72 -0.36 14.08
CA ARG A 65 2.60 0.53 13.74
C ARG A 65 1.97 0.15 12.39
N LEU A 66 2.81 -0.12 11.38
CA LEU A 66 2.34 -0.53 10.07
C LEU A 66 1.62 -1.89 10.15
N ALA A 67 2.19 -2.85 10.87
CA ALA A 67 1.62 -4.19 11.01
C ALA A 67 0.27 -4.19 11.72
N SER A 68 0.00 -3.20 12.55
CA SER A 68 -1.28 -3.08 13.25
C SER A 68 -2.44 -2.83 12.29
N GLN A 69 -2.16 -2.35 11.08
CA GLN A 69 -3.16 -1.98 10.06
C GLN A 69 -4.12 -0.87 10.52
N ASN A 70 -3.82 -0.23 11.64
CA ASN A 70 -4.64 0.84 12.20
C ASN A 70 -3.99 2.18 11.93
N VAL A 71 -3.57 2.39 10.67
CA VAL A 71 -2.90 3.60 10.20
C VAL A 71 -3.74 4.31 9.16
N PHE A 72 -3.70 5.64 9.18
CA PHE A 72 -4.32 6.45 8.14
C PHE A 72 -3.23 7.24 7.42
N GLY A 73 -2.91 6.79 6.21
CA GLY A 73 -1.84 7.38 5.41
C GLY A 73 -0.54 6.60 5.50
N LYS A 74 0.57 7.29 5.53
CA LYS A 74 1.91 6.70 5.47
C LYS A 74 2.62 6.73 6.81
N VAL A 75 3.33 5.66 7.12
CA VAL A 75 4.27 5.60 8.23
C VAL A 75 5.65 5.93 7.67
N VAL A 76 6.34 6.89 8.27
CA VAL A 76 7.62 7.41 7.77
C VAL A 76 8.70 7.16 8.80
N ILE A 77 9.87 6.74 8.33
CA ILE A 77 11.08 6.64 9.15
C ILE A 77 12.04 7.72 8.66
N ARG A 78 12.48 8.57 9.56
CA ARG A 78 13.40 9.68 9.26
C ARG A 78 14.83 9.29 9.61
N ASN A 79 15.73 9.51 8.66
CA ASN A 79 17.15 9.31 8.89
C ASN A 79 17.76 10.43 9.74
#